data_15261e965f93b7ccb2caa1e655138bfa
#
_entry.id   15261e965f93b7ccb2caa1e655138bfa
#
_cell.length_a   1.000
_cell.length_b   1.000
_cell.length_c   1.000
_cell.angle_alpha   90.00
_cell.angle_beta   90.00
_cell.angle_gamma   90.00
#
_symmetry.space_group_name_H-M   'P 1'
#
loop_
_entity.id
_entity.type
_entity.pdbx_description
1 polymer ?
#
loop_
_entity_poly.entity_id
_entity_poly.type
_entity_poly.pdbx_seq_one_letter_code
_entity_poly.pdbx_strand_id
1 'polypeptide(L)'
;MVDLETLGTERNSVILTVGAIKFDINADYRDWAWPDFPKIQSFYRRIDLESCQKLGMTIQQSTLDWWGKQSKDIQHEAFTDDDRHDIKDVLTELYRFCLPTKNVWSQGAGFDAVFLDDVYK
;
A
#
# COMPACT_ATOMS: atom_id res chain seq x y z
N MET A 1 2.62 -0.74 10.31
CA MET A 1 1.32 -1.06 9.69
C MET A 1 1.40 -0.79 8.20
N VAL A 2 0.92 -1.71 7.39
CA VAL A 2 0.94 -1.62 5.93
C VAL A 2 -0.50 -1.59 5.42
N ASP A 3 -0.74 -0.74 4.42
CA ASP A 3 -2.04 -0.61 3.75
C ASP A 3 -1.84 -0.56 2.24
N LEU A 4 -2.63 -1.34 1.50
CA LEU A 4 -2.56 -1.43 0.05
C LEU A 4 -3.86 -0.95 -0.58
N GLU A 5 -3.76 -0.22 -1.69
CA GLU A 5 -4.89 0.02 -2.59
C GLU A 5 -4.67 -0.82 -3.86
N THR A 6 -5.69 -1.57 -4.25
CA THR A 6 -5.57 -2.57 -5.31
C THR A 6 -6.68 -2.45 -6.35
N LEU A 7 -6.48 -3.11 -7.49
CA LEU A 7 -7.49 -3.23 -8.55
C LEU A 7 -8.20 -4.59 -8.54
N GLY A 8 -8.16 -5.29 -7.44
CA GLY A 8 -8.87 -6.55 -7.27
C GLY A 8 -8.82 -7.02 -5.83
N THR A 9 -9.60 -8.06 -5.55
CA THR A 9 -9.65 -8.70 -4.23
C THR A 9 -8.93 -10.05 -4.20
N GLU A 10 -8.43 -10.50 -5.34
CA GLU A 10 -7.65 -11.73 -5.44
C GLU A 10 -6.17 -11.46 -5.18
N ARG A 11 -5.44 -12.50 -4.79
CA ARG A 11 -4.03 -12.42 -4.40
C ARG A 11 -3.11 -11.82 -5.46
N ASN A 12 -3.42 -12.02 -6.73
CA ASN A 12 -2.60 -11.59 -7.86
C ASN A 12 -3.09 -10.28 -8.46
N SER A 13 -3.78 -9.45 -7.69
CA SER A 13 -4.32 -8.19 -8.19
C SER A 13 -3.26 -7.11 -8.26
N VAL A 14 -3.41 -6.24 -9.26
CA VAL A 14 -2.57 -5.06 -9.43
C VAL A 14 -2.65 -4.17 -8.19
N ILE A 15 -1.51 -3.71 -7.71
CA ILE A 15 -1.40 -2.80 -6.56
C ILE A 15 -1.23 -1.38 -7.07
N LEU A 16 -2.14 -0.49 -6.65
CA LEU A 16 -2.09 0.94 -7.01
C LEU A 16 -1.12 1.71 -6.13
N THR A 17 -1.24 1.54 -4.82
CA THR A 17 -0.46 2.28 -3.84
C THR A 17 -0.10 1.40 -2.67
N VAL A 18 1.04 1.71 -2.05
CA VAL A 18 1.49 1.09 -0.80
C VAL A 18 1.75 2.19 0.21
N GLY A 19 1.10 2.09 1.35
CA GLY A 19 1.35 2.96 2.50
C GLY A 19 1.83 2.13 3.68
N ALA A 20 2.74 2.67 4.46
CA ALA A 20 3.21 2.03 5.69
C ALA A 20 3.66 3.07 6.71
N ILE A 21 3.48 2.74 7.97
CA ILE A 21 4.01 3.52 9.08
C ILE A 21 4.69 2.59 10.09
N LYS A 22 5.72 3.11 10.74
CA LYS A 22 6.35 2.45 11.88
C LYS A 22 5.83 3.08 13.15
N PHE A 23 5.47 2.27 14.13
CA PHE A 23 5.02 2.75 15.43
C PHE A 23 5.50 1.81 16.52
N ASP A 24 5.55 2.33 17.76
CA ASP A 24 5.83 1.54 18.95
C ASP A 24 4.48 1.20 19.60
N ILE A 25 4.16 -0.09 19.72
CA ILE A 25 2.90 -0.55 20.29
C ILE A 25 2.76 -0.14 21.76
N ASN A 26 3.87 0.10 22.44
CA ASN A 26 3.88 0.51 23.84
C ASN A 26 3.87 2.03 24.04
N ALA A 27 3.99 2.81 22.96
CA ALA A 27 3.96 4.25 23.02
C ALA A 27 2.52 4.76 23.12
N ASP A 28 2.35 5.88 23.84
CA ASP A 28 1.06 6.55 23.93
C ASP A 28 1.04 7.74 22.95
N TYR A 29 0.26 7.60 21.92
CA TYR A 29 0.13 8.62 20.87
C TYR A 29 -1.06 9.56 21.08
N ARG A 30 -1.84 9.41 22.16
CA ARG A 30 -3.05 10.20 22.37
C ARG A 30 -2.78 11.70 22.50
N ASP A 31 -1.63 12.05 23.08
CA ASP A 31 -1.23 13.45 23.26
C ASP A 31 -0.42 13.99 22.07
N TRP A 32 -0.19 13.18 21.05
CA TRP A 32 0.54 13.60 19.87
C TRP A 32 -0.39 14.39 18.96
N ALA A 33 -0.02 15.64 18.71
CA ALA A 33 -0.73 16.51 17.81
C ALA A 33 0.11 16.76 16.56
N TRP A 34 -0.55 17.08 15.46
CA TRP A 34 0.15 17.66 14.33
C TRP A 34 0.80 18.99 14.77
N PRO A 35 2.10 19.25 14.55
CA PRO A 35 3.00 18.60 13.61
C PRO A 35 3.94 17.52 14.19
N ASP A 36 3.69 16.98 15.38
CA ASP A 36 4.56 15.96 15.99
C ASP A 36 4.50 14.61 15.25
N PHE A 37 3.42 14.38 14.50
CA PHE A 37 3.27 13.20 13.66
C PHE A 37 4.43 12.96 12.67
N PRO A 38 5.11 13.98 12.12
CA PRO A 38 6.27 13.74 11.25
C PRO A 38 7.41 12.96 11.90
N LYS A 39 7.41 12.82 13.22
CA LYS A 39 8.38 11.96 13.93
C LYS A 39 8.11 10.48 13.73
N ILE A 40 6.89 10.11 13.33
CA ILE A 40 6.54 8.75 12.95
C ILE A 40 7.10 8.50 11.56
N GLN A 41 7.90 7.45 11.43
CA GLN A 41 8.45 7.09 10.12
C GLN A 41 7.32 6.55 9.23
N SER A 42 7.21 7.10 8.05
CA SER A 42 6.18 6.71 7.09
C SER A 42 6.78 6.39 5.73
N PHE A 43 6.04 5.57 4.99
CA PHE A 43 6.36 5.17 3.64
C PHE A 43 5.09 5.26 2.80
N TYR A 44 5.17 5.87 1.63
CA TYR A 44 4.07 5.91 0.67
C TYR A 44 4.63 5.92 -0.74
N ARG A 45 4.14 5.02 -1.58
CA ARG A 45 4.53 4.95 -2.99
C ARG A 45 3.35 4.60 -3.86
N ARG A 46 3.29 5.24 -5.02
CA ARG A 46 2.40 4.85 -6.11
C ARG A 46 3.16 3.92 -7.03
N ILE A 47 2.48 2.87 -7.47
CA ILE A 47 3.08 1.83 -8.30
C ILE A 47 2.67 2.03 -9.75
N ASP A 48 3.62 1.89 -10.68
CA ASP A 48 3.35 1.88 -12.11
C ASP A 48 2.54 0.64 -12.48
N LEU A 49 1.34 0.85 -13.00
CA LEU A 49 0.41 -0.24 -13.31
C LEU A 49 0.97 -1.18 -14.38
N GLU A 50 1.65 -0.63 -15.37
CA GLU A 50 2.26 -1.45 -16.43
C GLU A 50 3.30 -2.42 -15.86
N SER A 51 4.07 -2.00 -14.86
CA SER A 51 5.03 -2.88 -14.21
C SER A 51 4.35 -4.07 -13.51
N CYS A 52 3.16 -3.86 -12.94
CA CYS A 52 2.35 -4.94 -12.38
C CYS A 52 1.86 -5.88 -13.47
N GLN A 53 1.34 -5.35 -14.56
CA GLN A 53 0.81 -6.14 -15.66
C GLN A 53 1.87 -7.02 -16.32
N LYS A 54 3.11 -6.54 -16.41
CA LYS A 54 4.24 -7.33 -16.91
C LYS A 54 4.54 -8.56 -16.06
N LEU A 55 4.18 -8.53 -14.78
CA LEU A 55 4.31 -9.67 -13.87
C LEU A 55 3.08 -10.60 -13.89
N GLY A 56 2.11 -10.34 -14.75
CA GLY A 56 0.90 -11.14 -14.85
C GLY A 56 -0.14 -10.83 -13.78
N MET A 57 -0.04 -9.70 -13.10
CA MET A 57 -1.03 -9.27 -12.11
C MET A 57 -2.32 -8.84 -12.77
N THR A 58 -3.45 -9.07 -12.11
CA THR A 58 -4.77 -8.97 -12.70
C THR A 58 -5.57 -7.77 -12.21
N ILE A 59 -6.55 -7.38 -13.00
CA ILE A 59 -7.50 -6.31 -12.71
C ILE A 59 -8.90 -6.91 -12.75
N GLN A 60 -9.70 -6.66 -11.70
CA GLN A 60 -11.09 -7.10 -11.66
C GLN A 60 -12.04 -5.95 -12.01
N GLN A 61 -12.98 -6.21 -12.93
CA GLN A 61 -13.94 -5.21 -13.35
C GLN A 61 -14.82 -4.72 -12.20
N SER A 62 -15.22 -5.61 -11.29
CA SER A 62 -16.01 -5.24 -10.12
C SER A 62 -15.29 -4.23 -9.22
N THR A 63 -13.98 -4.35 -9.10
CA THR A 63 -13.16 -3.41 -8.33
C THR A 63 -13.02 -2.07 -9.04
N LEU A 64 -12.87 -2.07 -10.37
CA LEU A 64 -12.90 -0.83 -11.15
C LEU A 64 -14.24 -0.11 -10.99
N ASP A 65 -15.35 -0.85 -11.00
CA ASP A 65 -16.68 -0.27 -10.78
C ASP A 65 -16.81 0.34 -9.39
N TRP A 66 -16.26 -0.33 -8.39
CA TRP A 66 -16.21 0.19 -7.02
C TRP A 66 -15.43 1.50 -6.94
N TRP A 67 -14.25 1.57 -7.58
CA TRP A 67 -13.46 2.81 -7.64
C TRP A 67 -14.22 3.93 -8.34
N GLY A 68 -14.97 3.61 -9.40
CA GLY A 68 -15.78 4.59 -10.14
C GLY A 68 -16.88 5.23 -9.28
N LYS A 69 -17.27 4.63 -8.18
CA LYS A 69 -18.26 5.16 -7.25
C LYS A 69 -17.68 6.02 -6.13
N GLN A 70 -16.37 6.08 -6.03
CA GLN A 70 -15.70 6.88 -5.00
C GLN A 70 -15.68 8.37 -5.38
N SER A 71 -15.39 9.24 -4.42
CA SER A 71 -15.27 10.67 -4.68
C SER A 71 -14.12 10.95 -5.66
N LYS A 72 -14.20 12.10 -6.35
CA LYS A 72 -13.16 12.51 -7.29
C LYS A 72 -11.80 12.67 -6.63
N ASP A 73 -11.76 13.11 -5.39
CA ASP A 73 -10.50 13.28 -4.64
C ASP A 73 -9.85 11.93 -4.38
N ILE A 74 -10.63 10.93 -3.98
CA ILE A 74 -10.15 9.56 -3.75
C ILE A 74 -9.66 8.95 -5.06
N GLN A 75 -10.42 9.12 -6.15
CA GLN A 75 -10.03 8.62 -7.47
C GLN A 75 -8.72 9.26 -7.94
N HIS A 76 -8.58 10.58 -7.77
CA HIS A 76 -7.37 11.28 -8.16
C HIS A 76 -6.16 10.77 -7.39
N GLU A 77 -6.28 10.60 -6.09
CA GLU A 77 -5.19 10.10 -5.24
C GLU A 77 -4.74 8.69 -5.67
N ALA A 78 -5.69 7.83 -5.98
CA ALA A 78 -5.41 6.44 -6.36
C ALA A 78 -4.90 6.28 -7.78
N PHE A 79 -5.37 7.09 -8.74
CA PHE A 79 -5.15 6.89 -10.18
C PHE A 79 -4.30 7.96 -10.85
N THR A 80 -3.85 8.99 -10.16
CA THR A 80 -2.97 9.98 -10.77
C THR A 80 -1.71 9.32 -11.34
N ASP A 81 -1.24 9.79 -12.48
CA ASP A 81 0.00 9.29 -13.08
C ASP A 81 1.26 9.88 -12.43
N ASP A 82 1.10 10.83 -11.53
CA ASP A 82 2.22 11.51 -10.90
C ASP A 82 2.98 10.57 -9.96
N ASP A 83 4.30 10.56 -10.07
CA ASP A 83 5.22 9.90 -9.16
C ASP A 83 4.93 8.39 -8.98
N ARG A 84 4.74 7.69 -10.10
CA ARG A 84 4.58 6.24 -10.10
C ARG A 84 5.93 5.55 -10.32
N HIS A 85 6.15 4.46 -9.59
CA HIS A 85 7.39 3.71 -9.58
C HIS A 85 7.17 2.25 -9.95
N ASP A 86 8.20 1.62 -10.53
CA ASP A 86 8.17 0.19 -10.83
C ASP A 86 7.91 -0.64 -9.56
N ILE A 87 7.05 -1.65 -9.66
CA ILE A 87 6.66 -2.47 -8.52
C ILE A 87 7.87 -3.14 -7.84
N LYS A 88 8.86 -3.57 -8.59
CA LYS A 88 10.05 -4.22 -8.01
C LYS A 88 10.84 -3.24 -7.14
N ASP A 89 10.96 -2.01 -7.59
CA ASP A 89 11.65 -0.97 -6.82
C ASP A 89 10.88 -0.62 -5.55
N VAL A 90 9.57 -0.49 -5.65
CA VAL A 90 8.71 -0.20 -4.50
C VAL A 90 8.77 -1.31 -3.46
N LEU A 91 8.70 -2.57 -3.89
CA LEU A 91 8.76 -3.71 -2.98
C LEU A 91 10.13 -3.83 -2.31
N THR A 92 11.20 -3.51 -3.03
CA THR A 92 12.54 -3.48 -2.46
C THR A 92 12.66 -2.39 -1.40
N GLU A 93 12.15 -1.19 -1.67
CA GLU A 93 12.13 -0.09 -0.71
C GLU A 93 11.26 -0.42 0.52
N LEU A 94 10.10 -1.04 0.31
CA LEU A 94 9.22 -1.47 1.40
C LEU A 94 9.91 -2.50 2.28
N TYR A 95 10.58 -3.47 1.67
CA TYR A 95 11.33 -4.48 2.40
C TYR A 95 12.38 -3.84 3.31
N ARG A 96 13.17 -2.91 2.76
CA ARG A 96 14.18 -2.17 3.54
C ARG A 96 13.55 -1.36 4.67
N PHE A 97 12.41 -0.73 4.40
CA PHE A 97 11.67 0.01 5.42
C PHE A 97 11.22 -0.89 6.57
N CYS A 98 10.80 -2.12 6.28
CA CYS A 98 10.28 -3.06 7.26
C CYS A 98 11.38 -3.87 7.99
N LEU A 99 12.61 -3.92 7.47
CA LEU A 99 13.68 -4.77 8.02
C LEU A 99 13.89 -4.68 9.54
N PRO A 100 13.93 -3.49 10.14
CA PRO A 100 14.14 -3.38 11.58
C PRO A 100 12.91 -3.68 12.42
N THR A 101 11.74 -3.92 11.81
CA THR A 101 10.51 -4.15 12.54
C THR A 101 10.35 -5.62 12.89
N LYS A 102 9.75 -5.90 14.06
CA LYS A 102 9.50 -7.27 14.52
C LYS A 102 8.19 -7.83 14.01
N ASN A 103 7.19 -6.98 13.87
CA ASN A 103 5.84 -7.36 13.48
C ASN A 103 5.31 -6.44 12.40
N VAL A 104 4.56 -7.00 11.46
CA VAL A 104 3.85 -6.24 10.43
C VAL A 104 2.35 -6.36 10.68
N TRP A 105 1.68 -5.23 10.71
CA TRP A 105 0.24 -5.15 10.97
C TRP A 105 -0.48 -4.68 9.70
N SER A 106 -1.66 -5.23 9.45
CA SER A 106 -2.54 -4.76 8.40
C SER A 106 -3.98 -4.76 8.90
N GLN A 107 -4.80 -3.88 8.33
CA GLN A 107 -6.23 -3.89 8.60
C GLN A 107 -6.84 -5.07 7.85
N GLY A 108 -7.57 -5.95 8.57
CA GLY A 108 -8.04 -7.18 7.97
C GLY A 108 -6.86 -8.12 7.72
N ALA A 109 -6.41 -8.80 8.76
CA ALA A 109 -5.15 -9.55 8.82
C ALA A 109 -4.92 -10.57 7.69
N GLY A 110 -5.94 -10.95 6.96
CA GLY A 110 -5.81 -11.89 5.85
C GLY A 110 -5.68 -11.25 4.48
N PHE A 111 -5.75 -9.91 4.36
CA PHE A 111 -5.79 -9.25 3.07
C PHE A 111 -4.41 -8.70 2.65
N ASP A 112 -3.97 -7.59 3.22
CA ASP A 112 -2.72 -6.95 2.78
C ASP A 112 -1.48 -7.80 3.01
N ALA A 113 -1.40 -8.51 4.13
CA ALA A 113 -0.28 -9.39 4.43
C ALA A 113 -0.21 -10.56 3.45
N VAL A 114 -1.35 -11.14 3.08
CA VAL A 114 -1.43 -12.23 2.11
C VAL A 114 -1.04 -11.75 0.72
N PHE A 115 -1.48 -10.56 0.31
CA PHE A 115 -1.07 -9.95 -0.95
C PHE A 115 0.44 -9.80 -1.05
N LEU A 116 1.06 -9.23 -0.03
CA LEU A 116 2.50 -9.03 -0.01
C LEU A 116 3.26 -10.35 -0.02
N ASP A 117 2.81 -11.33 0.75
CA ASP A 117 3.41 -12.66 0.77
C ASP A 117 3.42 -13.27 -0.63
N ASP A 118 2.29 -13.16 -1.35
CA ASP A 118 2.16 -13.69 -2.70
C ASP A 118 3.08 -12.98 -3.70
N VAL A 119 3.18 -11.66 -3.60
CA VAL A 119 3.99 -10.86 -4.52
C VAL A 119 5.49 -11.12 -4.33
N TYR A 120 5.94 -11.36 -3.10
CA TYR A 120 7.36 -11.65 -2.83
C TYR A 120 7.77 -13.08 -3.22
N LYS A 121 6.84 -13.93 -3.49
CA LYS A 121 7.13 -15.25 -4.04
C LYS A 121 7.39 -15.16 -5.54
#